data_6d9d79bb3333e08ae2e92d9b806f98b8
#
_entry.id   6d9d79bb3333e08ae2e92d9b806f98b8
#
_cell.length_a   1.000
_cell.length_b   1.000
_cell.length_c   1.000
_cell.angle_alpha   90.00
_cell.angle_beta   90.00
_cell.angle_gamma   90.00
#
_symmetry.space_group_name_H-M   'P 1'
#
loop_
_entity.id
_entity.type
_entity.pdbx_description
1 polymer ?
#
loop_
_entity_poly.entity_id
_entity_poly.type
_entity_poly.pdbx_seq_one_letter_code
_entity_poly.pdbx_strand_id
1 'polypeptide(L)'
;MGKVMLEVNNLKTKYVTRFHEDVYAVDGVSLKIEEGKSLGVAGESGCGKSTLALSLMGYYFAPLHYISGDIIVDGRKIPGMKPDDVRKNILGNEIAYIPQAAMNALNPTQKIIRFVEDVIHAHDPKMPRKDIYDLAKERFQILGLPEEVLQKHAVELSGGMKQRTVIAISTILSPKVLIAD
;
A
#
# COMPACT_ATOMS: atom_id res chain seq x y z
N MET A 1 9.01 -21.74 14.54
CA MET A 1 7.91 -20.84 14.06
C MET A 1 8.56 -19.56 13.63
N GLY A 2 8.28 -19.10 12.42
CA GLY A 2 8.78 -17.81 11.93
C GLY A 2 8.14 -16.64 12.68
N LYS A 3 8.77 -15.47 12.64
CA LYS A 3 8.20 -14.24 13.19
C LYS A 3 6.92 -13.89 12.42
N VAL A 4 5.79 -13.66 13.12
CA VAL A 4 4.55 -13.23 12.47
C VAL A 4 4.66 -11.74 12.12
N MET A 5 4.51 -11.41 10.84
CA MET A 5 4.61 -10.05 10.32
C MET A 5 3.25 -9.39 10.16
N LEU A 6 2.22 -10.17 9.78
CA LEU A 6 0.83 -9.71 9.74
C LEU A 6 -0.06 -10.75 10.44
N GLU A 7 -0.85 -10.30 11.38
CA GLU A 7 -1.88 -11.09 12.03
C GLU A 7 -3.21 -10.34 11.98
N VAL A 8 -4.23 -11.04 11.54
CA VAL A 8 -5.61 -10.51 11.43
C VAL A 8 -6.53 -11.45 12.19
N ASN A 9 -7.33 -10.91 13.08
CA ASN A 9 -8.24 -11.68 13.92
C ASN A 9 -9.66 -11.16 13.78
N ASN A 10 -10.56 -11.98 13.23
CA ASN A 10 -11.98 -11.73 13.11
C ASN A 10 -12.34 -10.34 12.54
N LEU A 11 -11.61 -9.93 11.49
CA LEU A 11 -11.79 -8.62 10.86
C LEU A 11 -13.16 -8.52 10.19
N LYS A 12 -13.88 -7.44 10.48
CA LYS A 12 -15.15 -7.10 9.86
C LYS A 12 -15.14 -5.68 9.36
N THR A 13 -15.50 -5.49 8.08
CA THR A 13 -15.69 -4.18 7.47
C THR A 13 -16.93 -4.15 6.60
N LYS A 14 -17.52 -2.97 6.44
CA LYS A 14 -18.71 -2.75 5.63
C LYS A 14 -18.59 -1.51 4.76
N TYR A 15 -19.33 -1.50 3.68
CA TYR A 15 -19.64 -0.26 2.95
C TYR A 15 -20.98 0.28 3.42
N VAL A 16 -21.05 1.60 3.64
CA VAL A 16 -22.31 2.31 3.87
C VAL A 16 -22.69 2.97 2.54
N THR A 17 -23.79 2.51 1.96
CA THR A 17 -24.28 3.05 0.68
C THR A 17 -24.86 4.46 0.83
N ARG A 18 -25.10 5.15 -0.27
CA ARG A 18 -25.76 6.47 -0.26
C ARG A 18 -27.18 6.43 0.29
N PHE A 19 -27.80 5.26 0.34
CA PHE A 19 -29.12 5.02 0.90
C PHE A 19 -29.05 4.56 2.37
N HIS A 20 -27.86 4.66 3.01
CA HIS A 20 -27.60 4.21 4.39
C HIS A 20 -27.79 2.70 4.61
N GLU A 21 -27.65 1.91 3.57
CA GLU A 21 -27.65 0.45 3.67
C GLU A 21 -26.22 -0.06 3.95
N ASP A 22 -26.12 -1.04 4.82
CA ASP A 22 -24.88 -1.70 5.20
C ASP A 22 -24.61 -2.91 4.30
N VAL A 23 -23.48 -2.90 3.59
CA VAL A 23 -23.00 -4.03 2.80
C VAL A 23 -21.76 -4.60 3.46
N TYR A 24 -21.85 -5.74 4.09
CA TYR A 24 -20.74 -6.43 4.76
C TYR A 24 -19.85 -7.06 3.70
N ALA A 25 -18.66 -6.51 3.50
CA ALA A 25 -17.73 -6.94 2.45
C ALA A 25 -16.60 -7.83 2.99
N VAL A 26 -16.22 -7.66 4.25
CA VAL A 26 -15.32 -8.55 4.99
C VAL A 26 -16.05 -8.91 6.29
N ASP A 27 -16.27 -10.21 6.51
CA ASP A 27 -17.02 -10.69 7.66
C ASP A 27 -16.30 -11.85 8.36
N GLY A 28 -15.58 -11.51 9.44
CA GLY A 28 -14.94 -12.47 10.32
C GLY A 28 -13.65 -13.10 9.75
N VAL A 29 -12.90 -12.37 8.92
CA VAL A 29 -11.67 -12.89 8.31
C VAL A 29 -10.54 -12.92 9.34
N SER A 30 -9.86 -14.07 9.42
CA SER A 30 -8.64 -14.27 10.21
C SER A 30 -7.55 -14.86 9.34
N LEU A 31 -6.32 -14.33 9.43
CA LEU A 31 -5.16 -14.83 8.71
C LEU A 31 -3.86 -14.45 9.43
N LYS A 32 -2.77 -15.17 9.10
CA LYS A 32 -1.42 -14.87 9.59
C LYS A 32 -0.42 -15.02 8.46
N ILE A 33 0.55 -14.12 8.41
CA ILE A 33 1.67 -14.17 7.47
C ILE A 33 2.97 -14.07 8.27
N GLU A 34 3.83 -15.08 8.13
CA GLU A 34 5.16 -15.09 8.72
C GLU A 34 6.16 -14.37 7.82
N GLU A 35 7.27 -13.94 8.38
CA GLU A 35 8.37 -13.30 7.67
C GLU A 35 8.87 -14.19 6.51
N GLY A 36 9.06 -13.56 5.34
CA GLY A 36 9.50 -14.25 4.12
C GLY A 36 8.44 -15.18 3.48
N LYS A 37 7.19 -15.15 3.97
CA LYS A 37 6.09 -15.93 3.38
C LYS A 37 5.15 -15.06 2.58
N SER A 38 4.47 -15.68 1.62
CA SER A 38 3.43 -15.06 0.81
C SER A 38 2.10 -15.78 1.02
N LEU A 39 1.01 -15.03 1.05
CA LEU A 39 -0.35 -15.55 1.10
C LEU A 39 -1.08 -15.13 -0.17
N GLY A 40 -1.56 -16.10 -0.95
CA GLY A 40 -2.43 -15.86 -2.10
C GLY A 40 -3.89 -15.83 -1.66
N VAL A 41 -4.64 -14.80 -2.09
CA VAL A 41 -6.09 -14.68 -1.89
C VAL A 41 -6.79 -14.83 -3.23
N ALA A 42 -7.53 -15.92 -3.41
CA ALA A 42 -8.26 -16.22 -4.64
C ALA A 42 -9.77 -16.22 -4.38
N GLY A 43 -10.55 -15.94 -5.41
CA GLY A 43 -12.01 -15.94 -5.37
C GLY A 43 -12.61 -15.22 -6.58
N GLU A 44 -13.92 -15.31 -6.74
CA GLU A 44 -14.67 -14.70 -7.84
C GLU A 44 -14.61 -13.16 -7.79
N SER A 45 -14.92 -12.52 -8.92
CA SER A 45 -15.06 -11.06 -8.96
C SER A 45 -16.16 -10.60 -8.00
N GLY A 46 -15.89 -9.54 -7.23
CA GLY A 46 -16.85 -8.99 -6.26
C GLY A 46 -16.93 -9.70 -4.91
N CYS A 47 -16.17 -10.78 -4.67
CA CYS A 47 -16.21 -11.51 -3.38
C CYS A 47 -15.48 -10.82 -2.22
N GLY A 48 -14.99 -9.58 -2.38
CA GLY A 48 -14.38 -8.80 -1.29
C GLY A 48 -12.85 -8.81 -1.22
N LYS A 49 -12.10 -9.38 -2.19
CA LYS A 49 -10.62 -9.43 -2.16
C LYS A 49 -9.99 -8.04 -2.05
N SER A 50 -10.33 -7.13 -2.96
CA SER A 50 -9.82 -5.75 -2.93
C SER A 50 -10.27 -5.01 -1.67
N THR A 51 -11.47 -5.31 -1.15
CA THR A 51 -11.93 -4.75 0.12
C THR A 51 -11.12 -5.27 1.29
N LEU A 52 -10.77 -6.56 1.30
CA LEU A 52 -9.86 -7.12 2.30
C LEU A 52 -8.48 -6.43 2.21
N ALA A 53 -7.90 -6.32 1.01
CA ALA A 53 -6.62 -5.65 0.78
C ALA A 53 -6.62 -4.21 1.33
N LEU A 54 -7.66 -3.41 1.02
CA LEU A 54 -7.82 -2.06 1.55
C LEU A 54 -8.02 -2.04 3.06
N SER A 55 -8.80 -2.99 3.59
CA SER A 55 -9.07 -3.09 5.04
C SER A 55 -7.80 -3.38 5.83
N LEU A 56 -6.88 -4.18 5.29
CA LEU A 56 -5.60 -4.52 5.93
C LEU A 56 -4.68 -3.32 6.12
N MET A 57 -4.83 -2.28 5.31
CA MET A 57 -4.06 -1.04 5.49
C MET A 57 -4.48 -0.25 6.74
N GLY A 58 -5.66 -0.56 7.32
CA GLY A 58 -6.16 0.11 8.52
C GLY A 58 -6.56 1.58 8.32
N TYR A 59 -6.57 2.04 7.08
CA TYR A 59 -6.96 3.41 6.72
C TYR A 59 -8.35 3.38 6.07
N TYR A 60 -9.37 3.69 6.87
CA TYR A 60 -10.76 3.62 6.44
C TYR A 60 -11.29 5.01 6.10
N PHE A 61 -11.87 5.13 4.91
CA PHE A 61 -12.57 6.35 4.46
C PHE A 61 -13.86 5.97 3.72
N ALA A 62 -14.86 6.84 3.83
CA ALA A 62 -16.15 6.59 3.22
C ALA A 62 -16.02 6.21 1.72
N PRO A 63 -16.76 5.20 1.28
CA PRO A 63 -17.85 4.49 1.97
C PRO A 63 -17.43 3.26 2.80
N LEU A 64 -16.12 2.93 2.91
CA LEU A 64 -15.61 1.79 3.68
C LEU A 64 -15.49 2.14 5.17
N HIS A 65 -16.05 1.28 6.03
CA HIS A 65 -16.04 1.44 7.48
C HIS A 65 -15.54 0.18 8.19
N TYR A 66 -14.67 0.37 9.17
CA TYR A 66 -14.28 -0.68 10.11
C TYR A 66 -15.42 -0.95 11.10
N ILE A 67 -15.64 -2.24 11.43
CA ILE A 67 -16.62 -2.67 12.41
C ILE A 67 -15.92 -3.25 13.64
N SER A 68 -15.12 -4.28 13.44
CA SER A 68 -14.44 -4.99 14.53
C SER A 68 -13.30 -5.87 14.03
N GLY A 69 -12.55 -6.44 14.96
CA GLY A 69 -11.43 -7.33 14.72
C GLY A 69 -10.09 -6.63 14.91
N ASP A 70 -9.02 -7.38 14.79
CA ASP A 70 -7.66 -6.87 14.98
C ASP A 70 -6.84 -7.01 13.71
N ILE A 71 -5.99 -6.01 13.46
CA ILE A 71 -4.92 -6.05 12.48
C ILE A 71 -3.64 -5.68 13.22
N ILE A 72 -2.69 -6.59 13.24
CA ILE A 72 -1.43 -6.43 13.95
C ILE A 72 -0.30 -6.61 12.93
N VAL A 73 0.55 -5.61 12.80
CA VAL A 73 1.70 -5.61 11.90
C VAL A 73 2.96 -5.48 12.73
N ASP A 74 3.84 -6.46 12.67
CA ASP A 74 5.08 -6.52 13.45
C ASP A 74 4.86 -6.16 14.93
N GLY A 75 3.77 -6.71 15.52
CA GLY A 75 3.39 -6.47 16.92
C GLY A 75 2.63 -5.17 17.20
N ARG A 76 2.41 -4.31 16.20
CA ARG A 76 1.63 -3.06 16.35
C ARG A 76 0.19 -3.27 15.94
N LYS A 77 -0.73 -2.99 16.85
CA LYS A 77 -2.17 -3.01 16.57
C LYS A 77 -2.60 -1.72 15.87
N ILE A 78 -3.22 -1.86 14.67
CA ILE A 78 -3.64 -0.73 13.83
C ILE A 78 -5.03 -0.22 14.20
N PRO A 79 -6.08 -1.06 14.40
CA PRO A 79 -7.42 -0.59 14.72
C PRO A 79 -7.44 0.27 15.97
N GLY A 80 -8.11 1.43 15.87
CA GLY A 80 -8.16 2.42 16.93
C GLY A 80 -7.09 3.52 16.85
N MET A 81 -6.12 3.41 15.95
CA MET A 81 -5.21 4.53 15.64
C MET A 81 -5.97 5.65 14.91
N LYS A 82 -5.54 6.89 15.12
CA LYS A 82 -6.07 8.02 14.35
C LYS A 82 -5.64 7.90 12.87
N PRO A 83 -6.47 8.32 11.90
CA PRO A 83 -6.12 8.26 10.48
C PRO A 83 -4.75 8.88 10.14
N ASP A 84 -4.41 10.00 10.76
CA ASP A 84 -3.11 10.66 10.56
C ASP A 84 -1.93 9.82 11.08
N ASP A 85 -2.11 9.11 12.19
CA ASP A 85 -1.09 8.22 12.74
C ASP A 85 -0.91 6.98 11.86
N VAL A 86 -2.00 6.42 11.33
CA VAL A 86 -1.94 5.32 10.36
C VAL A 86 -1.19 5.77 9.12
N ARG A 87 -1.52 6.93 8.57
CA ARG A 87 -0.88 7.48 7.38
C ARG A 87 0.63 7.71 7.57
N LYS A 88 1.03 8.27 8.71
CA LYS A 88 2.44 8.63 8.96
C LYS A 88 3.31 7.45 9.39
N ASN A 89 2.74 6.52 10.17
CA ASN A 89 3.54 5.51 10.86
C ASN A 89 3.34 4.09 10.32
N ILE A 90 2.24 3.84 9.61
CA ILE A 90 1.89 2.50 9.10
C ILE A 90 2.04 2.43 7.58
N LEU A 91 1.34 3.32 6.85
CA LEU A 91 1.37 3.27 5.39
C LEU A 91 2.76 3.64 4.87
N GLY A 92 3.28 2.86 3.94
CA GLY A 92 4.61 3.01 3.35
C GLY A 92 5.74 2.39 4.16
N ASN A 93 5.73 2.47 5.48
CA ASN A 93 6.78 1.93 6.36
C ASN A 93 6.49 0.50 6.81
N GLU A 94 5.28 0.24 7.32
CA GLU A 94 4.90 -1.08 7.82
C GLU A 94 4.16 -1.86 6.74
N ILE A 95 3.19 -1.22 6.09
CA ILE A 95 2.38 -1.80 5.01
C ILE A 95 2.47 -0.90 3.78
N ALA A 96 2.72 -1.49 2.61
CA ALA A 96 2.54 -0.83 1.33
C ALA A 96 1.52 -1.57 0.46
N TYR A 97 0.89 -0.84 -0.45
CA TYR A 97 -0.15 -1.35 -1.33
C TYR A 97 0.17 -1.07 -2.79
N ILE A 98 0.05 -2.09 -3.62
CA ILE A 98 0.12 -2.00 -5.09
C ILE A 98 -1.28 -2.22 -5.61
N PRO A 99 -1.95 -1.19 -6.18
CA PRO A 99 -3.31 -1.32 -6.67
C PRO A 99 -3.39 -2.10 -7.98
N GLN A 100 -4.51 -2.75 -8.24
CA GLN A 100 -4.80 -3.48 -9.49
C GLN A 100 -4.55 -2.61 -10.74
N ALA A 101 -4.98 -1.37 -10.71
CA ALA A 101 -4.77 -0.41 -11.80
C ALA A 101 -3.51 0.47 -11.56
N ALA A 102 -2.37 -0.15 -11.23
CA ALA A 102 -1.13 0.55 -10.90
C ALA A 102 -0.74 1.62 -11.94
N MET A 103 -0.99 1.38 -13.23
CA MET A 103 -0.67 2.34 -14.30
C MET A 103 -1.41 3.68 -14.18
N ASN A 104 -2.56 3.72 -13.49
CA ASN A 104 -3.36 4.93 -13.30
C ASN A 104 -3.04 5.67 -11.99
N ALA A 105 -2.17 5.08 -11.15
CA ALA A 105 -1.79 5.67 -9.87
C ALA A 105 -0.82 6.85 -10.00
N LEU A 106 -0.13 6.97 -11.15
CA LEU A 106 0.85 8.03 -11.40
C LEU A 106 0.18 9.27 -11.98
N ASN A 107 0.47 10.44 -11.41
CA ASN A 107 0.04 11.72 -12.00
C ASN A 107 0.72 11.92 -13.37
N PRO A 108 -0.06 12.05 -14.47
CA PRO A 108 0.50 12.12 -15.82
C PRO A 108 1.37 13.36 -16.08
N THR A 109 1.12 14.45 -15.35
CA THR A 109 1.79 15.75 -15.54
C THR A 109 2.98 15.98 -14.60
N GLN A 110 3.26 15.04 -13.71
CA GLN A 110 4.33 15.14 -12.73
C GLN A 110 5.51 14.26 -13.14
N LYS A 111 6.74 14.74 -12.96
CA LYS A 111 7.94 13.91 -13.12
C LYS A 111 7.98 12.84 -12.05
N ILE A 112 8.46 11.66 -12.41
CA ILE A 112 8.53 10.50 -11.50
C ILE A 112 9.35 10.83 -10.24
N ILE A 113 10.47 11.52 -10.37
CA ILE A 113 11.28 11.92 -9.19
C ILE A 113 10.50 12.79 -8.20
N ARG A 114 9.59 13.63 -8.68
CA ARG A 114 8.77 14.47 -7.80
C ARG A 114 7.76 13.64 -7.01
N PHE A 115 7.21 12.61 -7.66
CA PHE A 115 6.33 11.68 -6.95
C PHE A 115 7.09 10.92 -5.85
N VAL A 116 8.33 10.51 -6.12
CA VAL A 116 9.21 9.88 -5.12
C VAL A 116 9.52 10.85 -3.97
N GLU A 117 9.88 12.11 -4.29
CA GLU A 117 10.12 13.16 -3.27
C GLU A 117 8.89 13.34 -2.37
N ASP A 118 7.69 13.43 -2.95
CA ASP A 118 6.44 13.62 -2.19
C ASP A 118 6.18 12.45 -1.23
N VAL A 119 6.39 11.20 -1.69
CA VAL A 119 6.24 10.00 -0.86
C VAL A 119 7.25 9.98 0.29
N ILE A 120 8.52 10.24 0.01
CA ILE A 120 9.57 10.21 1.05
C ILE A 120 9.37 11.36 2.03
N HIS A 121 9.11 12.58 1.57
CA HIS A 121 8.90 13.73 2.44
C HIS A 121 7.65 13.63 3.31
N ALA A 122 6.65 12.81 2.92
CA ALA A 122 5.52 12.51 3.80
C ALA A 122 5.94 11.76 5.08
N HIS A 123 7.09 11.07 5.07
CA HIS A 123 7.63 10.30 6.20
C HIS A 123 8.88 10.94 6.81
N ASP A 124 9.77 11.46 5.98
CA ASP A 124 10.96 12.22 6.39
C ASP A 124 11.06 13.57 5.64
N PRO A 125 10.43 14.62 6.19
CA PRO A 125 10.43 15.94 5.56
C PRO A 125 11.80 16.59 5.43
N LYS A 126 12.82 16.06 6.12
CA LYS A 126 14.18 16.64 6.17
C LYS A 126 15.16 15.91 5.25
N MET A 127 14.79 14.80 4.64
CA MET A 127 15.68 14.05 3.78
C MET A 127 16.14 14.90 2.58
N PRO A 128 17.47 15.07 2.36
CA PRO A 128 17.99 15.86 1.25
C PRO A 128 17.59 15.26 -0.09
N ARG A 129 17.33 16.12 -1.08
CA ARG A 129 16.97 15.68 -2.44
C ARG A 129 18.01 14.74 -3.07
N LYS A 130 19.29 14.94 -2.76
CA LYS A 130 20.34 14.06 -3.24
C LYS A 130 20.14 12.62 -2.74
N ASP A 131 19.89 12.47 -1.45
CA ASP A 131 19.72 11.15 -0.81
C ASP A 131 18.44 10.46 -1.33
N ILE A 132 17.37 11.25 -1.56
CA ILE A 132 16.14 10.76 -2.21
C ILE A 132 16.43 10.24 -3.61
N TYR A 133 17.22 10.99 -4.38
CA TYR A 133 17.58 10.62 -5.75
C TYR A 133 18.40 9.33 -5.77
N ASP A 134 19.40 9.21 -4.90
CA ASP A 134 20.27 8.03 -4.81
C ASP A 134 19.45 6.79 -4.40
N LEU A 135 18.57 6.91 -3.43
CA LEU A 135 17.65 5.84 -3.01
C LEU A 135 16.70 5.42 -4.14
N ALA A 136 16.12 6.40 -4.85
CA ALA A 136 15.26 6.15 -5.98
C ALA A 136 15.99 5.41 -7.11
N LYS A 137 17.19 5.87 -7.45
CA LYS A 137 18.04 5.25 -8.47
C LYS A 137 18.31 3.79 -8.14
N GLU A 138 18.75 3.48 -6.93
CA GLU A 138 19.00 2.11 -6.48
C GLU A 138 17.74 1.23 -6.62
N ARG A 139 16.59 1.71 -6.13
CA ARG A 139 15.33 0.97 -6.19
C ARG A 139 14.87 0.73 -7.63
N PHE A 140 15.02 1.72 -8.51
CA PHE A 140 14.66 1.61 -9.92
C PHE A 140 15.55 0.61 -10.65
N GLN A 141 16.86 0.62 -10.38
CA GLN A 141 17.81 -0.34 -10.96
C GLN A 141 17.47 -1.80 -10.60
N ILE A 142 17.09 -2.07 -9.33
CA ILE A 142 16.65 -3.41 -8.89
C ILE A 142 15.47 -3.92 -9.72
N LEU A 143 14.57 -3.02 -10.15
CA LEU A 143 13.40 -3.36 -10.97
C LEU A 143 13.65 -3.27 -12.49
N GLY A 144 14.92 -3.12 -12.91
CA GLY A 144 15.30 -3.02 -14.32
C GLY A 144 14.75 -1.77 -15.01
N LEU A 145 14.59 -0.67 -14.27
CA LEU A 145 14.26 0.64 -14.82
C LEU A 145 15.54 1.49 -14.94
N PRO A 146 15.81 2.09 -16.11
CA PRO A 146 16.95 2.98 -16.27
C PRO A 146 16.75 4.28 -15.49
N GLU A 147 17.84 4.91 -15.09
CA GLU A 147 17.84 6.13 -14.25
C GLU A 147 17.06 7.30 -14.88
N GLU A 148 17.09 7.40 -16.22
CA GLU A 148 16.39 8.46 -16.96
C GLU A 148 14.88 8.48 -16.70
N VAL A 149 14.29 7.35 -16.26
CA VAL A 149 12.88 7.25 -15.91
C VAL A 149 12.51 8.23 -14.80
N LEU A 150 13.42 8.50 -13.87
CA LEU A 150 13.20 9.46 -12.79
C LEU A 150 12.90 10.88 -13.30
N GLN A 151 13.45 11.24 -14.47
CA GLN A 151 13.27 12.56 -15.06
C GLN A 151 12.09 12.65 -16.04
N LYS A 152 11.46 11.51 -16.37
CA LYS A 152 10.31 11.44 -17.28
C LYS A 152 9.00 11.71 -16.55
N HIS A 153 7.98 12.09 -17.33
CA HIS A 153 6.59 12.12 -16.87
C HIS A 153 5.94 10.75 -17.09
N ALA A 154 4.90 10.44 -16.32
CA ALA A 154 4.22 9.15 -16.42
C ALA A 154 3.68 8.85 -17.83
N VAL A 155 3.27 9.88 -18.59
CA VAL A 155 2.78 9.73 -19.97
C VAL A 155 3.84 9.21 -20.95
N GLU A 156 5.13 9.43 -20.66
CA GLU A 156 6.25 9.03 -21.52
C GLU A 156 6.65 7.56 -21.29
N LEU A 157 6.07 6.89 -20.29
CA LEU A 157 6.40 5.53 -19.92
C LEU A 157 5.48 4.51 -20.61
N SER A 158 6.05 3.38 -21.04
CA SER A 158 5.25 2.23 -21.47
C SER A 158 4.45 1.63 -20.29
N GLY A 159 3.43 0.83 -20.55
CA GLY A 159 2.62 0.20 -19.52
C GLY A 159 3.46 -0.60 -18.51
N GLY A 160 4.39 -1.43 -18.99
CA GLY A 160 5.28 -2.19 -18.13
C GLY A 160 6.26 -1.31 -17.32
N MET A 161 6.71 -0.18 -17.87
CA MET A 161 7.52 0.79 -17.12
C MET A 161 6.68 1.47 -16.02
N LYS A 162 5.45 1.88 -16.31
CA LYS A 162 4.52 2.45 -15.32
C LYS A 162 4.30 1.48 -14.15
N GLN A 163 4.01 0.22 -14.47
CA GLN A 163 3.79 -0.81 -13.44
C GLN A 163 5.03 -0.99 -12.55
N ARG A 164 6.21 -1.15 -13.13
CA ARG A 164 7.47 -1.26 -12.36
C ARG A 164 7.77 0.01 -11.57
N THR A 165 7.46 1.19 -12.11
CA THR A 165 7.61 2.46 -11.41
C THR A 165 6.72 2.52 -10.16
N VAL A 166 5.46 2.09 -10.26
CA VAL A 166 4.57 2.03 -9.08
C VAL A 166 5.10 1.04 -8.05
N ILE A 167 5.57 -0.14 -8.48
CA ILE A 167 6.20 -1.12 -7.56
C ILE A 167 7.42 -0.50 -6.88
N ALA A 168 8.30 0.20 -7.63
CA ALA A 168 9.47 0.87 -7.08
C ALA A 168 9.09 1.86 -5.98
N ILE A 169 8.11 2.73 -6.26
CA ILE A 169 7.65 3.75 -5.32
C ILE A 169 6.96 3.12 -4.09
N SER A 170 6.08 2.13 -4.30
CA SER A 170 5.40 1.44 -3.19
C SER A 170 6.37 0.71 -2.24
N THR A 171 7.54 0.30 -2.75
CA THR A 171 8.54 -0.43 -1.95
C THR A 171 9.73 0.42 -1.52
N ILE A 172 9.74 1.72 -1.81
CA ILE A 172 10.92 2.58 -1.61
C ILE A 172 11.31 2.73 -0.14
N LEU A 173 10.32 2.72 0.75
CA LEU A 173 10.51 2.77 2.20
C LEU A 173 10.75 1.38 2.83
N SER A 174 10.93 0.34 2.01
CA SER A 174 11.17 -1.04 2.46
C SER A 174 10.12 -1.55 3.45
N PRO A 175 8.82 -1.55 3.07
CA PRO A 175 7.72 -1.96 3.94
C PRO A 175 7.90 -3.41 4.39
N LYS A 176 7.41 -3.73 5.60
CA LYS A 176 7.46 -5.08 6.17
C LYS A 176 6.42 -6.01 5.54
N VAL A 177 5.29 -5.45 5.14
CA VAL A 177 4.19 -6.18 4.47
C VAL A 177 3.85 -5.47 3.16
N LEU A 178 3.84 -6.21 2.07
CA LEU A 178 3.43 -5.72 0.77
C LEU A 178 2.11 -6.39 0.36
N ILE A 179 1.10 -5.59 0.10
CA ILE A 179 -0.21 -6.02 -0.40
C ILE A 179 -0.26 -5.69 -1.89
N ALA A 180 -0.51 -6.69 -2.73
CA ALA A 180 -0.70 -6.53 -4.18
C ALA A 180 -2.09 -7.02 -4.58
N ASP A 181 -2.87 -6.16 -5.23
CA ASP A 181 -4.24 -6.44 -5.68
C ASP A 181 -4.31 -6.55 -7.22
#